data_7516ba5a70823666d9f043c522650a31
#
_entry.id   7516ba5a70823666d9f043c522650a31
#
_cell.length_a   1.000
_cell.length_b   1.000
_cell.length_c   1.000
_cell.angle_alpha   90.00
_cell.angle_beta   90.00
_cell.angle_gamma   90.00
#
_symmetry.space_group_name_H-M   'P 1'
#
loop_
_entity.id
_entity.type
_entity.pdbx_description
1 polymer ?
#
loop_
_entity_poly.entity_id
_entity_poly.type
_entity_poly.pdbx_seq_one_letter_code
_entity_poly.pdbx_strand_id
1 'polypeptide(L)'
;MKQFPFILLTCALAVPVLAQESKTNAATADVAASGQSFLASAAELTAPLALTNDYIYLTTAQAELQDGGKAVFNFSVTNAGNYQIETVVCAPDESSNSFFVNIDAPPVDPDMIWDIPLTSGFEKRVISWRGNGDSSTDQFTPKVFKLEVGAHTLVIVGREPGTLLKSLAILPAPPEKPATP
;
A
#
# COMPACT_ATOMS: atom_id res chain seq x y z
N MET A 1 -28.08 -72.00 37.61
CA MET A 1 -27.82 -70.54 37.76
C MET A 1 -27.02 -70.13 36.54
N LYS A 2 -27.66 -69.43 35.58
CA LYS A 2 -26.99 -68.94 34.35
C LYS A 2 -26.74 -67.46 34.52
N GLN A 3 -25.43 -67.05 34.54
CA GLN A 3 -25.00 -65.67 34.56
C GLN A 3 -24.92 -65.16 33.13
N PHE A 4 -25.61 -64.06 32.88
CA PHE A 4 -25.50 -63.28 31.63
C PHE A 4 -24.45 -62.18 31.81
N PRO A 5 -23.51 -61.98 30.86
CA PRO A 5 -22.61 -60.87 30.90
C PRO A 5 -23.31 -59.62 30.36
N PHE A 6 -23.19 -58.50 31.12
CA PHE A 6 -23.64 -57.15 30.74
C PHE A 6 -22.59 -56.55 29.77
N ILE A 7 -22.97 -56.34 28.51
CA ILE A 7 -22.17 -55.60 27.53
C ILE A 7 -22.47 -54.12 27.71
N LEU A 8 -21.50 -53.36 28.20
CA LEU A 8 -21.54 -51.90 28.28
C LEU A 8 -21.11 -51.37 26.89
N LEU A 9 -22.08 -50.83 26.13
CA LEU A 9 -21.84 -50.17 24.87
C LEU A 9 -21.51 -48.70 25.12
N THR A 10 -20.23 -48.33 25.15
CA THR A 10 -19.77 -46.94 25.21
C THR A 10 -19.89 -46.27 23.85
N CYS A 11 -20.89 -45.43 23.68
CA CYS A 11 -21.06 -44.58 22.52
C CYS A 11 -20.07 -43.40 22.60
N ALA A 12 -18.96 -43.48 21.86
CA ALA A 12 -18.04 -42.37 21.71
C ALA A 12 -18.62 -41.36 20.70
N LEU A 13 -19.12 -40.23 21.19
CA LEU A 13 -19.50 -39.09 20.39
C LEU A 13 -18.23 -38.38 19.87
N ALA A 14 -17.88 -38.62 18.62
CA ALA A 14 -16.86 -37.84 17.92
C ALA A 14 -17.44 -36.45 17.58
N VAL A 15 -16.98 -35.43 18.27
CA VAL A 15 -17.28 -34.03 17.92
C VAL A 15 -16.33 -33.62 16.79
N PRO A 16 -16.82 -33.22 15.60
CA PRO A 16 -15.95 -32.68 14.57
C PRO A 16 -15.45 -31.31 15.03
N VAL A 17 -14.15 -31.19 15.24
CA VAL A 17 -13.48 -29.90 15.37
C VAL A 17 -13.50 -29.24 13.99
N LEU A 18 -14.44 -28.32 13.78
CA LEU A 18 -14.41 -27.38 12.64
C LEU A 18 -13.18 -26.50 12.84
N ALA A 19 -12.13 -26.76 12.08
CA ALA A 19 -11.03 -25.82 11.92
C ALA A 19 -11.59 -24.55 11.26
N GLN A 20 -11.78 -23.51 12.06
CA GLN A 20 -12.15 -22.20 11.59
C GLN A 20 -10.91 -21.57 10.95
N GLU A 21 -10.80 -21.70 9.63
CA GLU A 21 -9.82 -20.91 8.87
C GLU A 21 -10.13 -19.43 9.08
N SER A 22 -9.30 -18.78 9.89
CA SER A 22 -9.29 -17.32 10.00
C SER A 22 -8.78 -16.76 8.67
N LYS A 23 -9.67 -16.59 7.69
CA LYS A 23 -9.42 -15.70 6.57
C LYS A 23 -9.39 -14.29 7.14
N THR A 24 -8.19 -13.76 7.33
CA THR A 24 -7.98 -12.33 7.51
C THR A 24 -8.41 -11.68 6.20
N ASN A 25 -9.66 -11.27 6.11
CA ASN A 25 -10.11 -10.40 5.05
C ASN A 25 -9.43 -9.05 5.30
N ALA A 26 -8.34 -8.78 4.57
CA ALA A 26 -7.88 -7.41 4.40
C ALA A 26 -9.08 -6.62 3.89
N ALA A 27 -9.54 -5.67 4.67
CA ALA A 27 -10.68 -4.85 4.30
C ALA A 27 -10.28 -4.00 3.09
N THR A 28 -10.87 -4.28 1.94
CA THR A 28 -10.75 -3.42 0.76
C THR A 28 -11.65 -2.21 1.00
N ALA A 29 -11.05 -1.04 0.96
CA ALA A 29 -11.77 0.19 1.18
C ALA A 29 -12.23 0.81 -0.15
N ASP A 30 -13.45 1.37 -0.19
CA ASP A 30 -14.06 1.92 -1.40
C ASP A 30 -13.66 3.39 -1.62
N VAL A 31 -13.11 3.71 -2.79
CA VAL A 31 -12.85 5.09 -3.22
C VAL A 31 -14.10 5.64 -3.90
N ALA A 32 -14.85 6.43 -3.16
CA ALA A 32 -15.97 7.19 -3.69
C ALA A 32 -15.50 8.46 -4.43
N ALA A 33 -16.41 9.22 -5.01
CA ALA A 33 -16.09 10.49 -5.68
C ALA A 33 -15.34 11.53 -4.81
N SER A 34 -15.36 11.34 -3.48
CA SER A 34 -14.66 12.18 -2.50
C SER A 34 -13.23 11.73 -2.16
N GLY A 35 -12.77 10.59 -2.70
CA GLY A 35 -11.48 9.99 -2.36
C GLY A 35 -11.50 9.17 -1.08
N GLN A 36 -10.40 8.45 -0.82
CA GLN A 36 -10.25 7.60 0.36
C GLN A 36 -8.87 7.72 0.97
N SER A 37 -8.83 7.78 2.31
CA SER A 37 -7.60 7.93 3.08
C SER A 37 -7.24 6.66 3.84
N PHE A 38 -5.94 6.40 3.95
CA PHE A 38 -5.35 5.28 4.67
C PHE A 38 -4.27 5.77 5.62
N LEU A 39 -4.27 5.28 6.84
CA LEU A 39 -3.12 5.38 7.72
C LEU A 39 -2.07 4.35 7.29
N ALA A 40 -0.80 4.59 7.62
CA ALA A 40 0.29 3.63 7.40
C ALA A 40 -0.01 2.23 7.95
N SER A 41 -0.73 2.16 9.08
CA SER A 41 -1.13 0.91 9.73
C SER A 41 -2.15 0.06 8.96
N ALA A 42 -2.75 0.61 7.90
CA ALA A 42 -3.66 -0.14 7.02
C ALA A 42 -2.93 -0.98 5.97
N ALA A 43 -1.61 -0.81 5.82
CA ALA A 43 -0.81 -1.55 4.86
C ALA A 43 -0.54 -2.99 5.32
N GLU A 44 -0.56 -3.92 4.37
CA GLU A 44 0.07 -5.23 4.52
C GLU A 44 1.58 -5.06 4.24
N LEU A 45 2.41 -5.35 5.26
CA LEU A 45 3.84 -5.10 5.18
C LEU A 45 4.64 -6.39 4.98
N THR A 46 5.69 -6.31 4.16
CA THR A 46 6.75 -7.29 4.10
C THR A 46 8.09 -6.63 4.42
N ALA A 47 8.93 -7.34 5.20
CA ALA A 47 10.27 -6.86 5.52
C ALA A 47 11.10 -6.62 4.23
N PRO A 48 12.03 -5.63 4.26
CA PRO A 48 12.46 -4.84 5.38
C PRO A 48 11.64 -3.57 5.68
N LEU A 49 10.49 -3.34 5.02
CA LEU A 49 9.58 -2.29 5.48
C LEU A 49 8.91 -2.70 6.80
N ALA A 50 8.85 -1.76 7.73
CA ALA A 50 8.23 -1.94 9.03
C ALA A 50 7.36 -0.74 9.41
N LEU A 51 6.40 -0.98 10.32
CA LEU A 51 5.60 0.06 10.95
C LEU A 51 6.16 0.34 12.36
N THR A 52 6.33 1.61 12.68
CA THR A 52 6.58 2.03 14.04
C THR A 52 5.71 3.24 14.37
N ASN A 53 5.14 3.27 15.58
CA ASN A 53 4.16 4.29 15.97
C ASN A 53 3.04 4.41 14.92
N ASP A 54 3.14 5.40 14.03
CA ASP A 54 2.12 5.74 13.03
C ASP A 54 2.69 5.94 11.61
N TYR A 55 3.92 5.45 11.33
CA TYR A 55 4.55 5.56 9.99
C TYR A 55 5.30 4.30 9.57
N ILE A 56 5.38 4.10 8.25
CA ILE A 56 6.19 3.06 7.60
C ILE A 56 7.58 3.62 7.35
N TYR A 57 8.60 2.77 7.54
CA TYR A 57 10.01 3.09 7.28
C TYR A 57 10.77 1.85 6.81
N LEU A 58 11.91 2.07 6.15
CA LEU A 58 12.85 1.01 5.78
C LEU A 58 13.81 0.73 6.93
N THR A 59 13.95 -0.55 7.34
CA THR A 59 14.78 -0.95 8.49
C THR A 59 16.24 -1.23 8.14
N THR A 60 16.57 -1.26 6.85
CA THR A 60 17.91 -1.56 6.32
C THR A 60 18.52 -0.32 5.66
N ALA A 61 19.75 -0.45 5.14
CA ALA A 61 20.33 0.55 4.24
C ALA A 61 19.51 0.68 2.95
N GLN A 62 19.91 1.59 2.08
CA GLN A 62 19.30 1.76 0.76
C GLN A 62 19.14 0.40 0.07
N ALA A 63 17.94 0.15 -0.46
CA ALA A 63 17.56 -1.11 -1.08
C ALA A 63 17.31 -0.94 -2.57
N GLU A 64 17.65 -1.96 -3.33
CA GLU A 64 17.18 -2.14 -4.70
C GLU A 64 15.71 -2.59 -4.69
N LEU A 65 15.04 -2.50 -5.83
CA LEU A 65 13.60 -2.78 -5.96
C LEU A 65 13.19 -4.17 -5.40
N GLN A 66 14.02 -5.20 -5.61
CA GLN A 66 13.74 -6.57 -5.14
C GLN A 66 13.91 -6.75 -3.63
N ASP A 67 14.68 -5.88 -2.97
CA ASP A 67 15.12 -6.04 -1.57
C ASP A 67 14.40 -5.09 -0.60
N GLY A 68 13.65 -4.11 -1.13
CA GLY A 68 13.06 -3.01 -0.35
C GLY A 68 11.86 -3.38 0.52
N GLY A 69 11.35 -4.61 0.42
CA GLY A 69 10.09 -4.98 1.04
C GLY A 69 8.89 -4.26 0.42
N LYS A 70 7.69 -4.52 0.91
CA LYS A 70 6.46 -3.93 0.33
C LYS A 70 5.53 -3.43 1.42
N ALA A 71 4.85 -2.32 1.11
CA ALA A 71 3.65 -1.86 1.77
C ALA A 71 2.50 -1.91 0.74
N VAL A 72 1.51 -2.73 0.99
CA VAL A 72 0.39 -3.00 0.08
C VAL A 72 -0.89 -2.46 0.68
N PHE A 73 -1.57 -1.58 -0.06
CA PHE A 73 -2.87 -1.02 0.30
C PHE A 73 -3.92 -1.50 -0.70
N ASN A 74 -4.90 -2.27 -0.23
CA ASN A 74 -6.01 -2.72 -1.03
C ASN A 74 -7.16 -1.71 -0.96
N PHE A 75 -7.72 -1.34 -2.11
CA PHE A 75 -8.83 -0.40 -2.22
C PHE A 75 -9.76 -0.77 -3.38
N SER A 76 -10.92 -0.13 -3.49
CA SER A 76 -11.77 -0.28 -4.65
C SER A 76 -12.25 1.06 -5.18
N VAL A 77 -12.48 1.12 -6.48
CA VAL A 77 -12.96 2.29 -7.20
C VAL A 77 -14.39 2.05 -7.66
N THR A 78 -15.29 2.95 -7.30
CA THR A 78 -16.71 2.88 -7.69
C THR A 78 -17.00 3.63 -9.00
N ASN A 79 -16.12 4.55 -9.41
CA ASN A 79 -16.23 5.31 -10.64
C ASN A 79 -14.93 5.20 -11.42
N ALA A 80 -14.97 4.69 -12.65
CA ALA A 80 -13.79 4.70 -13.51
C ALA A 80 -13.35 6.15 -13.77
N GLY A 81 -12.04 6.40 -13.80
CA GLY A 81 -11.52 7.75 -13.99
C GLY A 81 -10.03 7.90 -13.75
N ASN A 82 -9.62 9.15 -13.69
CA ASN A 82 -8.25 9.53 -13.38
C ASN A 82 -8.10 9.82 -11.89
N TYR A 83 -7.09 9.23 -11.27
CA TYR A 83 -6.81 9.34 -9.84
C TYR A 83 -5.36 9.76 -9.60
N GLN A 84 -5.12 10.45 -8.50
CA GLN A 84 -3.80 10.75 -7.97
C GLN A 84 -3.71 10.32 -6.51
N ILE A 85 -2.49 10.18 -5.99
CA ILE A 85 -2.26 9.77 -4.62
C ILE A 85 -1.56 10.90 -3.88
N GLU A 86 -2.27 11.50 -2.91
CA GLU A 86 -1.69 12.43 -1.94
C GLU A 86 -1.18 11.63 -0.74
N THR A 87 -0.05 12.01 -0.20
CA THR A 87 0.59 11.33 0.93
C THR A 87 0.97 12.33 2.01
N VAL A 88 1.19 11.84 3.23
CA VAL A 88 1.88 12.56 4.30
C VAL A 88 3.17 11.83 4.57
N VAL A 89 4.30 12.45 4.19
CA VAL A 89 5.64 11.86 4.20
C VAL A 89 6.64 12.77 4.89
N CYS A 90 7.75 12.19 5.34
CA CYS A 90 8.95 12.90 5.75
C CYS A 90 10.11 12.44 4.87
N ALA A 91 10.75 13.40 4.22
CA ALA A 91 11.89 13.23 3.30
C ALA A 91 12.95 14.29 3.67
N PRO A 92 13.80 14.03 4.69
CA PRO A 92 14.61 15.06 5.32
C PRO A 92 15.82 15.51 4.48
N ASP A 93 16.32 14.64 3.61
CA ASP A 93 17.51 14.89 2.78
C ASP A 93 17.50 14.04 1.50
N GLU A 94 18.43 14.30 0.57
CA GLU A 94 18.54 13.66 -0.74
C GLU A 94 18.85 12.14 -0.69
N SER A 95 19.29 11.62 0.44
CA SER A 95 19.53 10.19 0.66
C SER A 95 18.38 9.49 1.38
N SER A 96 17.33 10.23 1.66
CA SER A 96 16.17 9.83 2.47
C SER A 96 14.89 10.42 1.89
N ASN A 97 14.69 10.33 0.56
CA ASN A 97 13.60 11.01 -0.12
C ASN A 97 12.89 10.18 -1.18
N SER A 98 13.00 8.84 -1.17
CA SER A 98 12.35 8.08 -2.24
C SER A 98 11.79 6.72 -1.84
N PHE A 99 10.77 6.31 -2.61
CA PHE A 99 10.19 4.98 -2.69
C PHE A 99 10.04 4.55 -4.14
N PHE A 100 9.79 3.26 -4.39
CA PHE A 100 9.20 2.79 -5.64
C PHE A 100 7.68 2.66 -5.47
N VAL A 101 6.89 3.09 -6.46
CA VAL A 101 5.42 3.10 -6.33
C VAL A 101 4.73 2.72 -7.64
N ASN A 102 3.72 1.83 -7.56
CA ASN A 102 2.80 1.56 -8.67
C ASN A 102 1.43 1.09 -8.16
N ILE A 103 0.44 1.06 -9.06
CA ILE A 103 -0.88 0.46 -8.83
C ILE A 103 -1.02 -0.78 -9.72
N ASP A 104 -1.62 -1.86 -9.18
CA ASP A 104 -1.99 -3.12 -9.83
C ASP A 104 -0.83 -3.94 -10.42
N ALA A 105 0.39 -3.45 -10.31
CA ALA A 105 1.59 -4.15 -10.73
C ALA A 105 2.78 -3.75 -9.85
N PRO A 106 3.84 -4.58 -9.77
CA PRO A 106 5.10 -4.15 -9.17
C PRO A 106 5.63 -2.89 -9.87
N PRO A 107 6.27 -1.97 -9.12
CA PRO A 107 6.99 -0.86 -9.73
C PRO A 107 8.10 -1.33 -10.67
N VAL A 108 8.54 -0.46 -11.56
CA VAL A 108 9.68 -0.69 -12.48
C VAL A 108 10.77 0.35 -12.19
N ASP A 109 12.00 -0.13 -11.99
CA ASP A 109 13.18 0.71 -11.81
C ASP A 109 13.81 1.03 -13.18
N PRO A 110 14.23 2.28 -13.47
CA PRO A 110 14.16 3.46 -12.61
C PRO A 110 12.89 4.31 -12.78
N ASP A 111 12.00 3.98 -13.71
CA ASP A 111 10.93 4.88 -14.19
C ASP A 111 9.86 5.14 -13.12
N MET A 112 9.63 4.19 -12.22
CA MET A 112 8.60 4.28 -11.17
C MET A 112 9.19 4.58 -9.79
N ILE A 113 10.38 5.19 -9.74
CA ILE A 113 10.89 5.80 -8.52
C ILE A 113 10.10 7.09 -8.28
N TRP A 114 9.58 7.22 -7.07
CA TRP A 114 9.01 8.45 -6.59
C TRP A 114 10.07 9.21 -5.78
N ASP A 115 10.69 10.22 -6.39
CA ASP A 115 11.55 11.17 -5.71
C ASP A 115 10.66 12.22 -5.02
N ILE A 116 10.80 12.36 -3.73
CA ILE A 116 9.97 13.22 -2.90
C ILE A 116 10.69 14.56 -2.70
N PRO A 117 10.08 15.72 -3.03
CA PRO A 117 10.64 17.01 -2.66
C PRO A 117 10.89 17.07 -1.15
N LEU A 118 12.06 17.55 -0.74
CA LEU A 118 12.47 17.58 0.66
C LEU A 118 11.44 18.23 1.58
N THR A 119 11.37 17.72 2.81
CA THR A 119 10.42 18.17 3.82
C THR A 119 11.11 18.51 5.13
N SER A 120 10.57 19.46 5.90
CA SER A 120 11.08 19.79 7.24
C SER A 120 10.49 18.90 8.35
N GLY A 121 9.62 17.95 7.97
CA GLY A 121 8.92 17.01 8.84
C GLY A 121 7.88 16.25 8.04
N PHE A 122 6.78 15.83 8.64
CA PHE A 122 5.68 15.22 7.89
C PHE A 122 4.89 16.28 7.13
N GLU A 123 4.95 16.24 5.81
CA GLU A 123 4.28 17.17 4.91
C GLU A 123 3.49 16.42 3.83
N LYS A 124 2.51 17.10 3.24
CA LYS A 124 1.76 16.58 2.10
C LYS A 124 2.60 16.61 0.83
N ARG A 125 2.62 15.49 0.11
CA ARG A 125 3.23 15.36 -1.22
C ARG A 125 2.35 14.48 -2.08
N VAL A 126 2.32 14.75 -3.38
CA VAL A 126 1.62 13.93 -4.37
C VAL A 126 2.63 12.99 -5.01
N ILE A 127 2.24 11.72 -5.20
CA ILE A 127 3.11 10.76 -5.88
C ILE A 127 3.36 11.21 -7.31
N SER A 128 4.64 11.22 -7.69
CA SER A 128 5.13 11.37 -9.06
C SER A 128 6.00 10.18 -9.42
N TRP A 129 6.36 10.06 -10.68
CA TRP A 129 7.37 9.11 -11.12
C TRP A 129 8.53 9.85 -11.77
N ARG A 130 9.75 9.38 -11.54
CA ARG A 130 10.96 9.90 -12.20
C ARG A 130 10.82 9.86 -13.73
N GLY A 131 10.23 8.79 -14.29
CA GLY A 131 9.93 8.68 -15.71
C GLY A 131 8.72 9.50 -16.19
N ASN A 132 8.03 10.26 -15.30
CA ASN A 132 6.87 11.08 -15.65
C ASN A 132 7.26 12.54 -15.83
N GLY A 133 8.27 12.81 -16.63
CA GLY A 133 8.82 14.13 -16.88
C GLY A 133 10.34 14.13 -16.89
N ASP A 134 10.95 15.31 -16.98
CA ASP A 134 12.40 15.45 -16.87
C ASP A 134 12.84 15.79 -15.43
N SER A 135 14.11 15.46 -15.13
CA SER A 135 14.66 15.62 -13.80
C SER A 135 14.80 17.07 -13.33
N SER A 136 14.72 18.03 -14.24
CA SER A 136 14.92 19.43 -13.90
C SER A 136 13.62 20.16 -13.59
N THR A 137 12.52 19.78 -14.22
CA THR A 137 11.26 20.51 -14.16
C THR A 137 10.04 19.64 -13.86
N ASP A 138 9.98 18.42 -14.40
CA ASP A 138 8.75 17.63 -14.47
C ASP A 138 8.77 16.33 -13.67
N GLN A 139 9.92 15.94 -13.07
CA GLN A 139 9.98 14.70 -12.27
C GLN A 139 9.06 14.72 -11.05
N PHE A 140 8.57 15.88 -10.65
CA PHE A 140 7.60 16.06 -9.56
C PHE A 140 6.17 16.30 -10.05
N THR A 141 5.94 16.17 -11.36
CA THR A 141 4.59 16.21 -11.91
C THR A 141 3.76 15.06 -11.32
N PRO A 142 2.58 15.34 -10.76
CA PRO A 142 1.74 14.32 -10.17
C PRO A 142 1.45 13.18 -11.14
N LYS A 143 1.69 11.94 -10.71
CA LYS A 143 1.31 10.77 -11.50
C LYS A 143 -0.20 10.61 -11.46
N VAL A 144 -0.81 10.56 -12.64
CA VAL A 144 -2.23 10.27 -12.80
C VAL A 144 -2.37 8.78 -13.19
N PHE A 145 -3.15 8.05 -12.40
CA PHE A 145 -3.49 6.65 -12.63
C PHE A 145 -4.91 6.59 -13.22
N LYS A 146 -5.06 5.97 -14.38
CA LYS A 146 -6.37 5.67 -14.95
C LYS A 146 -6.85 4.34 -14.36
N LEU A 147 -7.90 4.40 -13.54
CA LEU A 147 -8.45 3.24 -12.85
C LEU A 147 -9.85 2.92 -13.36
N GLU A 148 -10.13 1.65 -13.55
CA GLU A 148 -11.45 1.14 -13.85
C GLU A 148 -12.24 0.87 -12.56
N VAL A 149 -13.55 0.63 -12.67
CA VAL A 149 -14.36 0.22 -11.51
C VAL A 149 -13.91 -1.16 -11.04
N GLY A 150 -13.66 -1.29 -9.74
CA GLY A 150 -13.26 -2.57 -9.14
C GLY A 150 -12.20 -2.46 -8.07
N ALA A 151 -11.64 -3.61 -7.71
CA ALA A 151 -10.57 -3.73 -6.72
C ALA A 151 -9.21 -3.39 -7.34
N HIS A 152 -8.41 -2.66 -6.61
CA HIS A 152 -7.07 -2.21 -6.97
C HIS A 152 -6.09 -2.39 -5.81
N THR A 153 -4.81 -2.39 -6.13
CA THR A 153 -3.73 -2.56 -5.16
C THR A 153 -2.65 -1.50 -5.38
N LEU A 154 -2.44 -0.63 -4.40
CA LEU A 154 -1.28 0.26 -4.38
C LEU A 154 -0.11 -0.48 -3.74
N VAL A 155 1.02 -0.54 -4.45
CA VAL A 155 2.27 -1.15 -4.01
C VAL A 155 3.32 -0.07 -3.83
N ILE A 156 3.83 0.06 -2.61
CA ILE A 156 4.97 0.92 -2.28
C ILE A 156 6.11 0.00 -1.84
N VAL A 157 7.29 0.16 -2.45
CA VAL A 157 8.49 -0.61 -2.11
C VAL A 157 9.53 0.34 -1.50
N GLY A 158 10.17 -0.09 -0.42
CA GLY A 158 11.21 0.69 0.25
C GLY A 158 12.42 0.88 -0.66
N ARG A 159 13.00 2.09 -0.65
CA ARG A 159 14.22 2.41 -1.39
C ARG A 159 15.28 3.04 -0.50
N GLU A 160 14.97 4.11 0.19
CA GLU A 160 15.91 4.86 1.01
C GLU A 160 15.52 4.84 2.49
N PRO A 161 16.48 4.56 3.39
CA PRO A 161 16.24 4.67 4.83
C PRO A 161 16.01 6.13 5.21
N GLY A 162 15.20 6.36 6.24
CA GLY A 162 14.88 7.73 6.68
C GLY A 162 13.72 8.39 5.93
N THR A 163 13.31 7.85 4.78
CA THR A 163 12.05 8.22 4.14
C THR A 163 10.89 7.59 4.90
N LEU A 164 9.95 8.40 5.39
CA LEU A 164 8.86 7.94 6.25
C LEU A 164 7.50 8.21 5.61
N LEU A 165 6.60 7.22 5.64
CA LEU A 165 5.23 7.35 5.14
C LEU A 165 4.24 7.22 6.30
N LYS A 166 3.47 8.28 6.56
CA LYS A 166 2.49 8.33 7.65
C LYS A 166 1.07 7.98 7.21
N SER A 167 0.65 8.48 6.06
CA SER A 167 -0.68 8.25 5.51
C SER A 167 -0.72 8.55 4.02
N LEU A 168 -1.78 8.10 3.37
CA LEU A 168 -2.05 8.44 1.97
C LEU A 168 -3.55 8.60 1.73
N ALA A 169 -3.89 9.28 0.63
CA ALA A 169 -5.25 9.39 0.12
C ALA A 169 -5.26 9.16 -1.39
N ILE A 170 -6.16 8.34 -1.87
CA ILE A 170 -6.44 8.14 -3.29
C ILE A 170 -7.57 9.08 -3.66
N LEU A 171 -7.31 10.02 -4.53
CA LEU A 171 -8.21 11.12 -4.85
C LEU A 171 -8.49 11.16 -6.37
N PRO A 172 -9.69 11.56 -6.81
CA PRO A 172 -9.88 11.92 -8.20
C PRO A 172 -8.86 12.98 -8.61
N ALA A 173 -8.20 12.78 -9.74
CA ALA A 173 -7.26 13.76 -10.26
C ALA A 173 -7.99 15.05 -10.66
N PRO A 174 -7.40 16.22 -10.47
CA PRO A 174 -7.94 17.46 -11.01
C PRO A 174 -8.15 17.34 -12.53
N PRO A 175 -9.15 18.02 -13.10
CA PRO A 175 -9.30 18.07 -14.54
C PRO A 175 -8.01 18.63 -15.18
N GLU A 176 -7.60 18.01 -16.28
CA GLU A 176 -6.41 18.46 -17.00
C GLU A 176 -6.56 19.93 -17.40
N LYS A 177 -5.59 20.76 -17.01
CA LYS A 177 -5.60 22.18 -17.37
C LYS A 177 -5.53 22.28 -18.90
N PRO A 178 -6.47 23.00 -19.56
CA PRO A 178 -6.38 23.17 -21.01
C PRO A 178 -5.00 23.71 -21.39
N ALA A 179 -4.38 23.10 -22.39
CA ALA A 179 -3.14 23.62 -22.94
C ALA A 179 -3.37 25.08 -23.34
N THR A 180 -2.60 25.99 -22.78
CA THR A 180 -2.62 27.39 -23.20
C THR A 180 -2.07 27.45 -24.62
N PRO A 181 -2.81 28.01 -25.60
CA PRO A 181 -2.38 28.06 -26.99
C PRO A 181 -1.14 28.93 -27.19
#